data_1830c32aeee9b2f507e34e4dc8effab7
#
_entry.id   1830c32aeee9b2f507e34e4dc8effab7
#
_cell.length_a   1.000
_cell.length_b   1.000
_cell.length_c   1.000
_cell.angle_alpha   90.00
_cell.angle_beta   90.00
_cell.angle_gamma   90.00
#
_symmetry.space_group_name_H-M   'P 1'
#
loop_
_entity.id
_entity.type
_entity.pdbx_description
1 polymer ?
#
loop_
_entity_poly.entity_id
_entity_poly.type
_entity_poly.pdbx_seq_one_letter_code
_entity_poly.pdbx_strand_id
1 'polypeptide(L)'
;VSAPLTLVWFKRDLRVVDHPPLARALEQGGPVVGVYLWEPEALNNRDFDPRHARFVAQSLDDLRLALHPFGVPLLEVESEALGFFEKARSVWSEYRIFSHQEVGNAWSFRRDVRLKGWFREHSLEWTEWPEPGWERGLKHRDGWDERWGQGMRQPLSTLAQKASESSREWAQRWEGGTDRPESARGTAPEFQQGGTAQAQAQLDHFFQNAVGAYRAHLSKPLESRDSCSRLSPYLAWGNLSLRQAFQRGLSELEYGRNKAGIRAWASRLHWQSHFVQKFESESRMEFEDLNRGFSSLGHVHRSDHFEAFVRGQTGFPLVDAGVRCLTATGYVNFRMRAMLVSFATHWLRLPWQSIAPVMARWFLDYLPGIHYPQLQMQSGTTGINALRVYNPIKQAFDHDPEARFVRHWVPDLAHLPPGLALQPWNLLPMEELFYGFRKGVDYPDPIVDFRSGIEFSAMWHAERKSPGVLEENRRILARHTTRDRSIVQRSQTVLKGSIPTNLEDPEAVLF
;
A
#
# COMPACT_ATOMS: atom_id res chain seq x y z
N VAL A 1 13.73 -21.23 38.66
CA VAL A 1 14.10 -20.03 37.93
C VAL A 1 12.81 -19.56 37.23
N SER A 2 12.32 -18.35 37.53
CA SER A 2 11.17 -17.78 36.83
C SER A 2 11.53 -17.61 35.33
N ALA A 3 10.57 -17.89 34.45
CA ALA A 3 10.79 -17.68 33.02
C ALA A 3 11.13 -16.21 32.75
N PRO A 4 12.08 -15.91 31.85
CA PRO A 4 12.44 -14.53 31.51
C PRO A 4 11.26 -13.76 30.88
N LEU A 5 11.25 -12.45 31.03
CA LEU A 5 10.28 -11.57 30.37
C LEU A 5 10.34 -11.74 28.84
N THR A 6 9.19 -11.89 28.19
CA THR A 6 9.10 -11.83 26.73
C THR A 6 8.46 -10.49 26.31
N LEU A 7 9.21 -9.69 25.57
CA LEU A 7 8.70 -8.50 24.91
C LEU A 7 8.17 -8.88 23.54
N VAL A 8 6.89 -8.65 23.28
CA VAL A 8 6.32 -8.77 21.94
C VAL A 8 6.32 -7.40 21.31
N TRP A 9 7.25 -7.19 20.37
CA TRP A 9 7.40 -5.91 19.70
C TRP A 9 6.51 -5.84 18.46
N PHE A 10 5.38 -5.13 18.60
CA PHE A 10 4.45 -4.84 17.51
C PHE A 10 5.00 -3.74 16.60
N LYS A 11 4.86 -3.93 15.30
CA LYS A 11 5.28 -2.97 14.25
C LYS A 11 4.11 -2.69 13.28
N ARG A 12 3.99 -3.50 12.23
CA ARG A 12 2.88 -3.46 11.25
C ARG A 12 2.03 -4.73 11.35
N ASP A 13 1.73 -5.16 12.55
CA ASP A 13 1.06 -6.43 12.89
C ASP A 13 0.09 -6.26 14.07
N LEU A 14 -0.69 -5.14 14.04
CA LEU A 14 -1.52 -4.65 15.14
C LEU A 14 -2.80 -5.51 15.33
N ARG A 15 -2.62 -6.79 15.69
CA ARG A 15 -3.67 -7.80 15.87
C ARG A 15 -3.27 -8.87 16.88
N VAL A 16 -4.23 -9.68 17.31
CA VAL A 16 -4.00 -10.86 18.19
C VAL A 16 -4.24 -12.19 17.47
N VAL A 17 -5.05 -12.19 16.40
CA VAL A 17 -5.32 -13.40 15.60
C VAL A 17 -4.28 -13.54 14.50
N ASP A 18 -3.84 -14.76 14.24
CA ASP A 18 -2.76 -15.06 13.27
C ASP A 18 -1.47 -14.29 13.60
N HIS A 19 -1.09 -14.31 14.88
CA HIS A 19 0.08 -13.63 15.41
C HIS A 19 1.05 -14.60 16.12
N PRO A 20 1.85 -15.36 15.36
CA PRO A 20 2.78 -16.36 15.91
C PRO A 20 3.71 -15.83 17.01
N PRO A 21 4.34 -14.63 16.93
CA PRO A 21 5.17 -14.12 18.02
C PRO A 21 4.44 -14.03 19.36
N LEU A 22 3.20 -13.54 19.36
CA LEU A 22 2.38 -13.43 20.57
C LEU A 22 1.94 -14.80 21.08
N ALA A 23 1.49 -15.69 20.19
CA ALA A 23 1.10 -17.05 20.56
C ALA A 23 2.27 -17.79 21.20
N ARG A 24 3.46 -17.71 20.59
CA ARG A 24 4.66 -18.35 21.12
C ARG A 24 5.11 -17.75 22.45
N ALA A 25 4.98 -16.43 22.64
CA ALA A 25 5.29 -15.80 23.92
C ALA A 25 4.40 -16.35 25.06
N LEU A 26 3.09 -16.51 24.80
CA LEU A 26 2.14 -17.03 25.77
C LEU A 26 2.35 -18.52 26.07
N GLU A 27 2.65 -19.34 25.04
CA GLU A 27 2.93 -20.78 25.20
C GLU A 27 4.12 -21.05 26.14
N GLN A 28 5.04 -20.12 26.27
CA GLN A 28 6.20 -20.27 27.14
C GLN A 28 5.90 -20.05 28.63
N GLY A 29 4.68 -19.58 28.99
CA GLY A 29 4.17 -19.53 30.36
C GLY A 29 4.82 -18.48 31.27
N GLY A 30 5.67 -17.60 30.76
CA GLY A 30 6.32 -16.50 31.48
C GLY A 30 5.57 -15.17 31.42
N PRO A 31 6.15 -14.11 32.00
CA PRO A 31 5.63 -12.77 31.84
C PRO A 31 5.77 -12.30 30.38
N VAL A 32 4.72 -11.69 29.85
CA VAL A 32 4.65 -11.18 28.48
C VAL A 32 4.20 -9.72 28.51
N VAL A 33 4.93 -8.85 27.83
CA VAL A 33 4.59 -7.43 27.66
C VAL A 33 4.60 -7.09 26.17
N GLY A 34 3.51 -6.57 25.67
CA GLY A 34 3.45 -5.97 24.33
C GLY A 34 4.12 -4.60 24.33
N VAL A 35 4.84 -4.29 23.28
CA VAL A 35 5.51 -3.00 23.09
C VAL A 35 5.23 -2.47 21.70
N TYR A 36 4.85 -1.20 21.61
CA TYR A 36 4.83 -0.43 20.38
C TYR A 36 5.70 0.81 20.54
N LEU A 37 6.57 1.06 19.57
CA LEU A 37 7.49 2.19 19.60
C LEU A 37 7.04 3.25 18.59
N TRP A 38 6.79 4.44 19.12
CA TRP A 38 6.64 5.65 18.31
C TRP A 38 8.04 6.21 18.07
N GLU A 39 8.66 5.80 16.96
CA GLU A 39 10.05 6.16 16.64
C GLU A 39 10.07 7.55 15.98
N PRO A 40 10.70 8.58 16.61
CA PRO A 40 10.73 9.94 16.07
C PRO A 40 11.28 10.06 14.65
N GLU A 41 12.32 9.29 14.30
CA GLU A 41 12.86 9.27 12.94
C GLU A 41 11.85 8.72 11.92
N ALA A 42 11.03 7.72 12.31
CA ALA A 42 9.96 7.19 11.46
C ALA A 42 8.86 8.22 11.25
N LEU A 43 8.45 8.90 12.33
CA LEU A 43 7.39 9.93 12.31
C LEU A 43 7.79 11.15 11.47
N ASN A 44 9.09 11.46 11.41
CA ASN A 44 9.64 12.57 10.64
C ASN A 44 10.13 12.16 9.24
N ASN A 45 9.91 10.90 8.84
CA ASN A 45 10.33 10.45 7.52
C ASN A 45 9.48 11.12 6.44
N ARG A 46 10.12 11.34 5.27
CA ARG A 46 9.51 12.00 4.10
C ARG A 46 8.22 11.36 3.58
N ASP A 47 7.98 10.08 3.91
CA ASP A 47 6.85 9.25 3.46
C ASP A 47 5.78 9.05 4.56
N PHE A 48 5.94 9.68 5.72
CA PHE A 48 5.02 9.58 6.84
C PHE A 48 4.13 10.84 6.97
N ASP A 49 2.92 10.66 7.48
CA ASP A 49 1.93 11.72 7.69
C ASP A 49 1.14 11.48 9.00
N PRO A 50 0.68 12.53 9.70
CA PRO A 50 -0.14 12.39 10.90
C PRO A 50 -1.37 11.48 10.76
N ARG A 51 -1.96 11.33 9.54
CA ARG A 51 -3.05 10.40 9.29
C ARG A 51 -2.68 8.95 9.59
N HIS A 52 -1.42 8.57 9.32
CA HIS A 52 -0.89 7.24 9.63
C HIS A 52 -0.79 7.05 11.15
N ALA A 53 -0.24 8.05 11.85
CA ALA A 53 -0.12 8.00 13.30
C ALA A 53 -1.49 7.86 13.99
N ARG A 54 -2.51 8.61 13.54
CA ARG A 54 -3.87 8.51 14.09
C ARG A 54 -4.49 7.15 13.83
N PHE A 55 -4.35 6.59 12.62
CA PHE A 55 -4.83 5.24 12.31
C PHE A 55 -4.16 4.18 13.20
N VAL A 56 -2.85 4.29 13.40
CA VAL A 56 -2.08 3.40 14.28
C VAL A 56 -2.53 3.56 15.73
N ALA A 57 -2.74 4.78 16.23
CA ALA A 57 -3.20 5.04 17.60
C ALA A 57 -4.57 4.36 17.87
N GLN A 58 -5.52 4.48 16.94
CA GLN A 58 -6.81 3.79 17.02
C GLN A 58 -6.64 2.26 16.99
N SER A 59 -5.70 1.77 16.17
CA SER A 59 -5.38 0.34 16.11
C SER A 59 -4.77 -0.17 17.41
N LEU A 60 -3.95 0.64 18.09
CA LEU A 60 -3.35 0.30 19.39
C LEU A 60 -4.39 0.33 20.52
N ASP A 61 -5.38 1.22 20.45
CA ASP A 61 -6.50 1.21 21.42
C ASP A 61 -7.30 -0.08 21.32
N ASP A 62 -7.63 -0.50 20.10
CA ASP A 62 -8.31 -1.78 19.83
C ASP A 62 -7.43 -2.98 20.23
N LEU A 63 -6.15 -2.96 19.89
CA LEU A 63 -5.18 -4.00 20.26
C LEU A 63 -5.07 -4.15 21.79
N ARG A 64 -5.04 -3.04 22.54
CA ARG A 64 -5.01 -3.07 24.02
C ARG A 64 -6.21 -3.78 24.59
N LEU A 65 -7.40 -3.52 24.05
CA LEU A 65 -8.63 -4.21 24.44
C LEU A 65 -8.56 -5.70 24.09
N ALA A 66 -8.03 -6.04 22.90
CA ALA A 66 -7.89 -7.43 22.46
C ALA A 66 -6.86 -8.23 23.25
N LEU A 67 -5.81 -7.61 23.78
CA LEU A 67 -4.78 -8.22 24.63
C LEU A 67 -5.23 -8.42 26.09
N HIS A 68 -6.17 -7.63 26.57
CA HIS A 68 -6.61 -7.63 27.97
C HIS A 68 -7.11 -9.02 28.46
N PRO A 69 -7.92 -9.80 27.71
CA PRO A 69 -8.36 -11.13 28.13
C PRO A 69 -7.21 -12.12 28.32
N PHE A 70 -6.06 -11.88 27.66
CA PHE A 70 -4.87 -12.72 27.75
C PHE A 70 -3.87 -12.24 28.80
N GLY A 71 -4.19 -11.18 29.54
CA GLY A 71 -3.33 -10.65 30.60
C GLY A 71 -2.04 -9.99 30.08
N VAL A 72 -1.98 -9.59 28.81
CA VAL A 72 -0.81 -8.94 28.20
C VAL A 72 -0.98 -7.42 28.26
N PRO A 73 -0.20 -6.70 29.06
CA PRO A 73 -0.16 -5.23 29.03
C PRO A 73 0.53 -4.76 27.75
N LEU A 74 0.09 -3.62 27.21
CA LEU A 74 0.67 -2.97 26.03
C LEU A 74 1.30 -1.64 26.45
N LEU A 75 2.62 -1.54 26.29
CA LEU A 75 3.38 -0.30 26.43
C LEU A 75 3.46 0.42 25.09
N GLU A 76 3.14 1.72 25.10
CA GLU A 76 3.41 2.62 23.99
C GLU A 76 4.51 3.58 24.43
N VAL A 77 5.61 3.66 23.71
CA VAL A 77 6.78 4.45 24.11
C VAL A 77 7.25 5.29 22.92
N GLU A 78 7.38 6.59 23.12
CA GLU A 78 8.03 7.49 22.15
C GLU A 78 9.55 7.40 22.34
N SER A 79 10.19 6.62 21.49
CA SER A 79 11.65 6.41 21.52
C SER A 79 12.09 5.72 20.22
N GLU A 80 13.32 6.01 19.79
CA GLU A 80 14.01 5.14 18.83
C GLU A 80 14.21 3.75 19.42
N ALA A 81 14.09 2.71 18.57
CA ALA A 81 14.14 1.34 19.05
C ALA A 81 15.44 1.01 19.81
N LEU A 82 16.59 1.49 19.33
CA LEU A 82 17.85 1.26 20.05
C LEU A 82 17.83 1.88 21.46
N GLY A 83 17.41 3.14 21.59
CA GLY A 83 17.33 3.83 22.89
C GLY A 83 16.33 3.14 23.84
N PHE A 84 15.21 2.63 23.30
CA PHE A 84 14.28 1.82 24.08
C PHE A 84 14.95 0.56 24.63
N PHE A 85 15.64 -0.24 23.81
CA PHE A 85 16.27 -1.50 24.24
C PHE A 85 17.49 -1.26 25.13
N GLU A 86 18.22 -0.16 24.98
CA GLU A 86 19.26 0.26 25.90
C GLU A 86 18.68 0.55 27.31
N LYS A 87 17.60 1.33 27.38
CA LYS A 87 16.88 1.60 28.64
C LYS A 87 16.26 0.33 29.21
N ALA A 88 15.69 -0.53 28.37
CA ALA A 88 15.08 -1.80 28.76
C ALA A 88 16.05 -2.70 29.55
N ARG A 89 17.34 -2.72 29.20
CA ARG A 89 18.37 -3.48 29.93
C ARG A 89 18.59 -2.97 31.36
N SER A 90 18.38 -1.70 31.62
CA SER A 90 18.49 -1.15 32.99
C SER A 90 17.23 -1.41 33.81
N VAL A 91 16.06 -1.49 33.17
CA VAL A 91 14.76 -1.74 33.80
C VAL A 91 14.53 -3.22 34.06
N TRP A 92 14.88 -4.06 33.06
CA TRP A 92 14.68 -5.51 33.08
C TRP A 92 16.00 -6.23 32.85
N SER A 93 16.47 -6.96 33.88
CA SER A 93 17.77 -7.64 33.84
C SER A 93 17.85 -8.74 32.81
N GLU A 94 16.73 -9.45 32.55
CA GLU A 94 16.65 -10.57 31.60
C GLU A 94 15.34 -10.49 30.84
N TYR A 95 15.44 -10.36 29.54
CA TYR A 95 14.29 -10.39 28.62
C TYR A 95 14.72 -10.90 27.25
N ARG A 96 13.75 -11.33 26.46
CA ARG A 96 13.89 -11.70 25.05
C ARG A 96 12.84 -10.95 24.22
N ILE A 97 13.09 -10.84 22.93
CA ILE A 97 12.25 -10.07 22.01
C ILE A 97 11.66 -11.00 20.95
N PHE A 98 10.34 -10.95 20.78
CA PHE A 98 9.60 -11.62 19.73
C PHE A 98 8.90 -10.59 18.85
N SER A 99 9.01 -10.73 17.53
CA SER A 99 8.34 -9.84 16.58
C SER A 99 8.07 -10.53 15.24
N HIS A 100 7.23 -9.96 14.41
CA HIS A 100 7.26 -10.30 13.01
C HIS A 100 8.42 -9.62 12.28
N GLN A 101 8.85 -10.24 11.18
CA GLN A 101 9.68 -9.58 10.18
C GLN A 101 8.87 -8.46 9.54
N GLU A 102 9.54 -7.38 9.15
CA GLU A 102 8.91 -6.23 8.49
C GLU A 102 9.49 -6.02 7.09
N VAL A 103 8.63 -5.73 6.10
CA VAL A 103 9.02 -5.19 4.80
C VAL A 103 8.64 -3.70 4.78
N GLY A 104 9.49 -2.93 5.43
CA GLY A 104 9.37 -1.48 5.50
C GLY A 104 10.26 -0.76 4.49
N ASN A 105 10.45 0.55 4.67
CA ASN A 105 11.36 1.36 3.86
C ASN A 105 12.83 1.16 4.27
N ALA A 106 13.76 1.83 3.59
CA ALA A 106 15.19 1.70 3.88
C ALA A 106 15.56 2.14 5.30
N TRP A 107 14.79 3.05 5.90
CA TRP A 107 15.00 3.46 7.30
C TRP A 107 14.75 2.28 8.24
N SER A 108 13.57 1.64 8.18
CA SER A 108 13.22 0.51 9.05
C SER A 108 14.15 -0.68 8.83
N PHE A 109 14.58 -0.92 7.59
CA PHE A 109 15.54 -1.97 7.29
C PHE A 109 16.91 -1.71 7.95
N ARG A 110 17.43 -0.48 7.89
CA ARG A 110 18.68 -0.10 8.57
C ARG A 110 18.55 -0.19 10.09
N ARG A 111 17.40 0.22 10.66
CA ARG A 111 17.09 0.05 12.08
C ARG A 111 17.22 -1.42 12.50
N ASP A 112 16.56 -2.34 11.80
CA ASP A 112 16.55 -3.77 12.14
C ASP A 112 17.94 -4.40 12.00
N VAL A 113 18.72 -4.03 10.98
CA VAL A 113 20.13 -4.47 10.82
C VAL A 113 20.98 -4.00 12.00
N ARG A 114 20.86 -2.72 12.39
CA ARG A 114 21.58 -2.14 13.56
C ARG A 114 21.22 -2.83 14.86
N LEU A 115 19.93 -3.04 15.09
CA LEU A 115 19.43 -3.74 16.28
C LEU A 115 19.91 -5.18 16.35
N LYS A 116 19.91 -5.90 15.23
CA LYS A 116 20.41 -7.29 15.18
C LYS A 116 21.87 -7.40 15.57
N GLY A 117 22.70 -6.42 15.16
CA GLY A 117 24.09 -6.31 15.62
C GLY A 117 24.17 -6.09 17.12
N TRP A 118 23.45 -5.08 17.61
CA TRP A 118 23.44 -4.67 18.99
C TRP A 118 22.93 -5.78 19.94
N PHE A 119 21.84 -6.48 19.58
CA PHE A 119 21.31 -7.61 20.37
C PHE A 119 22.34 -8.74 20.50
N ARG A 120 23.07 -9.03 19.40
CA ARG A 120 24.13 -10.06 19.43
C ARG A 120 25.28 -9.66 20.37
N GLU A 121 25.74 -8.43 20.33
CA GLU A 121 26.78 -7.89 21.20
C GLU A 121 26.40 -7.96 22.68
N HIS A 122 25.10 -7.84 22.99
CA HIS A 122 24.59 -7.85 24.35
C HIS A 122 23.96 -9.18 24.76
N SER A 123 24.12 -10.24 23.96
CA SER A 123 23.57 -11.58 24.23
C SER A 123 22.06 -11.60 24.48
N LEU A 124 21.31 -10.71 23.81
CA LEU A 124 19.86 -10.65 23.85
C LEU A 124 19.26 -11.50 22.71
N GLU A 125 18.27 -12.32 23.04
CA GLU A 125 17.55 -13.13 22.07
C GLU A 125 16.50 -12.28 21.36
N TRP A 126 16.61 -12.15 20.04
CA TRP A 126 15.56 -11.60 19.17
C TRP A 126 15.14 -12.62 18.13
N THR A 127 13.91 -13.14 18.29
CA THR A 127 13.31 -14.09 17.34
C THR A 127 12.26 -13.40 16.49
N GLU A 128 12.39 -13.55 15.17
CA GLU A 128 11.48 -12.99 14.20
C GLU A 128 10.73 -14.08 13.45
N TRP A 129 9.40 -13.92 13.30
CA TRP A 129 8.54 -14.76 12.48
C TRP A 129 8.23 -14.08 11.15
N PRO A 130 8.14 -14.83 10.03
CA PRO A 130 7.70 -14.27 8.76
C PRO A 130 6.21 -13.89 8.82
N GLU A 131 5.85 -12.79 8.19
CA GLU A 131 4.45 -12.49 7.87
C GLU A 131 3.99 -13.34 6.68
N PRO A 132 2.71 -13.75 6.64
CA PRO A 132 2.19 -14.48 5.49
C PRO A 132 2.30 -13.69 4.19
N GLY A 133 2.71 -14.35 3.11
CA GLY A 133 2.63 -13.79 1.77
C GLY A 133 3.95 -13.38 1.14
N TRP A 134 5.06 -13.39 1.88
CA TRP A 134 6.39 -13.11 1.34
C TRP A 134 7.50 -13.87 2.11
N GLU A 135 8.66 -13.97 1.51
CA GLU A 135 9.80 -14.72 2.04
C GLU A 135 11.06 -13.84 2.00
N ARG A 136 11.75 -13.74 3.14
CA ARG A 136 12.97 -12.95 3.24
C ARG A 136 14.15 -13.62 2.52
N GLY A 137 14.93 -12.80 1.79
CA GLY A 137 16.17 -13.25 1.14
C GLY A 137 15.96 -14.13 -0.08
N LEU A 138 14.76 -14.14 -0.67
CA LEU A 138 14.46 -14.94 -1.85
C LEU A 138 15.28 -14.45 -3.07
N LYS A 139 16.05 -15.36 -3.68
CA LYS A 139 16.92 -15.03 -4.82
C LYS A 139 16.19 -15.11 -6.17
N HIS A 140 15.19 -15.97 -6.30
CA HIS A 140 14.35 -16.18 -7.49
C HIS A 140 12.97 -16.68 -7.09
N ARG A 141 12.01 -16.64 -8.03
CA ARG A 141 10.58 -16.93 -7.76
C ARG A 141 10.17 -18.38 -7.98
N ASP A 142 11.11 -19.30 -8.25
CA ASP A 142 10.76 -20.70 -8.52
C ASP A 142 10.01 -21.32 -7.34
N GLY A 143 8.80 -21.88 -7.60
CA GLY A 143 7.93 -22.48 -6.59
C GLY A 143 7.29 -21.50 -5.59
N TRP A 144 7.47 -20.18 -5.76
CA TRP A 144 6.92 -19.21 -4.81
C TRP A 144 5.39 -19.22 -4.76
N ASP A 145 4.71 -19.30 -5.91
CA ASP A 145 3.24 -19.33 -5.98
C ASP A 145 2.66 -20.53 -5.23
N GLU A 146 3.30 -21.70 -5.34
CA GLU A 146 2.90 -22.91 -4.63
C GLU A 146 3.07 -22.75 -3.12
N ARG A 147 4.25 -22.30 -2.66
CA ARG A 147 4.51 -22.04 -1.24
C ARG A 147 3.59 -20.97 -0.67
N TRP A 148 3.31 -19.91 -1.45
CA TRP A 148 2.32 -18.90 -1.10
C TRP A 148 0.94 -19.54 -0.87
N GLY A 149 0.48 -20.34 -1.83
CA GLY A 149 -0.81 -21.03 -1.74
C GLY A 149 -0.90 -21.99 -0.54
N GLN A 150 0.17 -22.72 -0.24
CA GLN A 150 0.27 -23.58 0.94
C GLN A 150 0.25 -22.76 2.23
N GLY A 151 1.05 -21.68 2.31
CA GLY A 151 1.12 -20.78 3.45
C GLY A 151 -0.22 -20.10 3.76
N MET A 152 -0.97 -19.67 2.74
CA MET A 152 -2.30 -19.06 2.93
C MET A 152 -3.36 -20.04 3.46
N ARG A 153 -3.16 -21.34 3.29
CA ARG A 153 -4.08 -22.39 3.78
C ARG A 153 -3.69 -22.97 5.14
N GLN A 154 -2.54 -22.59 5.70
CA GLN A 154 -2.17 -23.02 7.04
C GLN A 154 -3.17 -22.52 8.08
N PRO A 155 -3.42 -23.27 9.17
CA PRO A 155 -4.26 -22.79 10.25
C PRO A 155 -3.80 -21.44 10.78
N LEU A 156 -4.76 -20.58 11.12
CA LEU A 156 -4.46 -19.33 11.81
C LEU A 156 -3.88 -19.59 13.18
N SER A 157 -2.84 -18.86 13.54
CA SER A 157 -2.32 -18.87 14.91
C SER A 157 -3.35 -18.25 15.85
N THR A 158 -3.74 -19.00 16.89
CA THR A 158 -4.70 -18.59 17.92
C THR A 158 -4.03 -18.55 19.28
N LEU A 159 -4.54 -17.72 20.17
CA LEU A 159 -4.04 -17.61 21.53
C LEU A 159 -4.80 -18.58 22.44
N ALA A 160 -4.12 -19.64 22.89
CA ALA A 160 -4.70 -20.67 23.75
C ALA A 160 -4.41 -20.45 25.25
N GLN A 161 -3.43 -19.62 25.57
CA GLN A 161 -2.94 -19.42 26.94
C GLN A 161 -2.96 -17.94 27.31
N LYS A 162 -2.93 -17.69 28.64
CA LYS A 162 -2.77 -16.35 29.20
C LYS A 162 -1.34 -16.11 29.64
N ALA A 163 -0.94 -14.85 29.63
CA ALA A 163 0.31 -14.44 30.24
C ALA A 163 0.30 -14.65 31.77
N SER A 164 1.48 -14.78 32.37
CA SER A 164 1.62 -14.78 33.82
C SER A 164 1.07 -13.50 34.45
N GLU A 165 0.45 -13.61 35.63
CA GLU A 165 -0.05 -12.44 36.38
C GLU A 165 1.03 -11.39 36.64
N SER A 166 2.30 -11.82 36.77
CA SER A 166 3.44 -10.94 36.90
C SER A 166 3.68 -10.01 35.71
N SER A 167 3.05 -10.25 34.55
CA SER A 167 3.21 -9.40 33.36
C SER A 167 2.87 -7.94 33.63
N ARG A 168 1.86 -7.66 34.48
CA ARG A 168 1.50 -6.31 34.89
C ARG A 168 2.59 -5.65 35.74
N GLU A 169 3.17 -6.40 36.68
CA GLU A 169 4.26 -5.91 37.54
C GLU A 169 5.50 -5.58 36.69
N TRP A 170 5.82 -6.42 35.71
CA TRP A 170 6.91 -6.16 34.77
C TRP A 170 6.68 -4.92 33.93
N ALA A 171 5.44 -4.69 33.43
CA ALA A 171 5.10 -3.50 32.69
C ALA A 171 5.16 -2.22 33.57
N GLN A 172 4.76 -2.31 34.86
CA GLN A 172 4.80 -1.20 35.79
C GLN A 172 6.22 -0.74 36.17
N ARG A 173 7.24 -1.57 35.96
CA ARG A 173 8.64 -1.19 36.13
C ARG A 173 9.10 -0.17 35.07
N TRP A 174 8.40 -0.08 33.95
CA TRP A 174 8.67 0.93 32.96
C TRP A 174 8.10 2.27 33.42
N GLU A 175 9.00 3.20 33.75
CA GLU A 175 8.61 4.56 34.10
C GLU A 175 8.25 5.33 32.83
N GLY A 176 7.04 5.81 32.75
CA GLY A 176 6.42 6.45 31.61
C GLY A 176 5.09 5.77 31.28
N GLY A 177 4.08 6.54 31.05
CA GLY A 177 2.76 6.04 30.67
C GLY A 177 2.69 5.69 29.17
N THR A 178 1.49 5.84 28.61
CA THR A 178 1.30 5.78 27.16
C THR A 178 1.79 7.09 26.56
N ASP A 179 3.00 7.07 26.00
CA ASP A 179 3.63 8.22 25.36
C ASP A 179 3.26 8.25 23.88
N ARG A 180 2.15 8.91 23.56
CA ARG A 180 1.75 9.12 22.16
C ARG A 180 2.23 10.48 21.67
N PRO A 181 2.87 10.54 20.49
CA PRO A 181 3.25 11.79 19.86
C PRO A 181 2.00 12.63 19.53
N GLU A 182 2.15 13.95 19.44
CA GLU A 182 1.07 14.87 19.10
C GLU A 182 0.39 14.50 17.77
N SER A 183 1.18 14.04 16.78
CA SER A 183 0.69 13.60 15.47
C SER A 183 -0.30 12.41 15.53
N ALA A 184 -0.26 11.62 16.61
CA ALA A 184 -1.15 10.47 16.85
C ALA A 184 -2.41 10.83 17.63
N ARG A 185 -2.55 12.07 18.07
CA ARG A 185 -3.69 12.54 18.86
C ARG A 185 -4.80 13.10 17.98
N GLY A 186 -6.01 13.19 18.56
CA GLY A 186 -7.18 13.75 17.89
C GLY A 186 -7.93 12.74 17.01
N THR A 187 -9.02 13.21 16.44
CA THR A 187 -9.89 12.45 15.53
C THR A 187 -9.78 12.99 14.11
N ALA A 188 -9.94 12.12 13.13
CA ALA A 188 -9.97 12.45 11.71
C ALA A 188 -11.07 11.60 11.05
N PRO A 189 -12.34 12.00 11.19
CA PRO A 189 -13.49 11.21 10.77
C PRO A 189 -13.57 11.01 9.24
N GLU A 190 -12.87 11.85 8.48
CA GLU A 190 -12.76 11.77 7.03
C GLU A 190 -11.95 10.54 6.55
N PHE A 191 -11.11 9.97 7.43
CA PHE A 191 -10.33 8.77 7.13
C PHE A 191 -10.98 7.51 7.71
N GLN A 192 -10.64 6.36 7.12
CA GLN A 192 -11.01 5.08 7.73
C GLN A 192 -10.39 4.96 9.13
N GLN A 193 -11.18 4.46 10.07
CA GLN A 193 -10.73 4.25 11.45
C GLN A 193 -9.90 2.98 11.56
N GLY A 194 -8.83 3.02 12.38
CA GLY A 194 -7.96 1.89 12.65
C GLY A 194 -8.60 0.85 13.58
N GLY A 195 -8.01 -0.34 13.65
CA GLY A 195 -8.40 -1.42 14.56
C GLY A 195 -8.89 -2.69 13.88
N THR A 196 -8.72 -3.82 14.55
CA THR A 196 -9.14 -5.15 14.10
C THR A 196 -10.66 -5.25 14.01
N ALA A 197 -11.38 -4.64 14.95
CA ALA A 197 -12.83 -4.61 14.94
C ALA A 197 -13.36 -3.91 13.68
N GLN A 198 -12.77 -2.79 13.30
CA GLN A 198 -13.12 -2.06 12.08
C GLN A 198 -12.73 -2.85 10.81
N ALA A 199 -11.56 -3.52 10.83
CA ALA A 199 -11.14 -4.39 9.74
C ALA A 199 -12.13 -5.54 9.50
N GLN A 200 -12.61 -6.17 10.57
CA GLN A 200 -13.57 -7.26 10.50
C GLN A 200 -14.95 -6.77 10.01
N ALA A 201 -15.43 -5.65 10.53
CA ALA A 201 -16.68 -5.05 10.07
C ALA A 201 -16.62 -4.70 8.57
N GLN A 202 -15.50 -4.17 8.10
CA GLN A 202 -15.29 -3.86 6.69
C GLN A 202 -15.25 -5.12 5.81
N LEU A 203 -14.61 -6.19 6.29
CA LEU A 203 -14.53 -7.48 5.60
C LEU A 203 -15.94 -8.11 5.49
N ASP A 204 -16.72 -8.09 6.56
CA ASP A 204 -18.09 -8.60 6.60
C ASP A 204 -19.00 -7.79 5.68
N HIS A 205 -18.92 -6.46 5.74
CA HIS A 205 -19.67 -5.58 4.85
C HIS A 205 -19.37 -5.88 3.37
N PHE A 206 -18.11 -6.08 3.02
CA PHE A 206 -17.72 -6.38 1.64
C PHE A 206 -18.39 -7.65 1.12
N PHE A 207 -18.31 -8.76 1.87
CA PHE A 207 -18.88 -10.01 1.41
C PHE A 207 -20.41 -10.04 1.44
N GLN A 208 -21.03 -9.36 2.40
CA GLN A 208 -22.49 -9.30 2.51
C GLN A 208 -23.12 -8.37 1.47
N ASN A 209 -22.53 -7.22 1.20
CA ASN A 209 -23.20 -6.13 0.48
C ASN A 209 -22.50 -5.70 -0.82
N ALA A 210 -21.17 -5.78 -0.91
CA ALA A 210 -20.39 -5.09 -1.93
C ALA A 210 -19.80 -6.00 -3.03
N VAL A 211 -19.48 -7.26 -2.69
CA VAL A 211 -18.75 -8.18 -3.58
C VAL A 211 -19.46 -8.44 -4.92
N GLY A 212 -20.79 -8.34 -4.96
CA GLY A 212 -21.58 -8.51 -6.18
C GLY A 212 -21.31 -7.46 -7.23
N ALA A 213 -21.12 -6.21 -6.81
CA ALA A 213 -20.83 -5.08 -7.69
C ALA A 213 -19.33 -4.85 -7.92
N TYR A 214 -18.46 -5.55 -7.18
CA TYR A 214 -17.02 -5.31 -7.15
C TYR A 214 -16.40 -5.23 -8.55
N ARG A 215 -16.65 -6.23 -9.42
CA ARG A 215 -16.06 -6.26 -10.77
C ARG A 215 -16.54 -5.12 -11.66
N ALA A 216 -17.81 -4.77 -11.59
CA ALA A 216 -18.40 -3.70 -12.39
C ALA A 216 -17.91 -2.31 -11.97
N HIS A 217 -17.59 -2.13 -10.69
CA HIS A 217 -17.27 -0.83 -10.10
C HIS A 217 -15.77 -0.64 -9.82
N LEU A 218 -14.94 -1.67 -9.93
CA LEU A 218 -13.52 -1.65 -9.59
C LEU A 218 -12.76 -0.46 -10.20
N SER A 219 -13.12 -0.05 -11.41
CA SER A 219 -12.48 1.06 -12.13
C SER A 219 -13.21 2.39 -11.98
N LYS A 220 -14.42 2.41 -11.43
CA LYS A 220 -15.23 3.64 -11.30
C LYS A 220 -14.85 4.39 -10.02
N PRO A 221 -14.41 5.66 -10.10
CA PRO A 221 -13.85 6.36 -8.94
C PRO A 221 -14.87 6.61 -7.82
N LEU A 222 -16.13 6.85 -8.13
CA LEU A 222 -17.18 7.09 -7.16
C LEU A 222 -17.71 5.78 -6.58
N GLU A 223 -18.23 4.88 -7.42
CA GLU A 223 -18.89 3.65 -7.02
C GLU A 223 -17.96 2.65 -6.33
N SER A 224 -16.66 2.66 -6.65
CA SER A 224 -15.66 1.81 -5.99
C SER A 224 -15.45 2.15 -4.52
N ARG A 225 -15.85 3.33 -4.09
CA ARG A 225 -15.73 3.73 -2.67
C ARG A 225 -16.59 2.85 -1.75
N ASP A 226 -17.73 2.38 -2.26
CA ASP A 226 -18.67 1.55 -1.51
C ASP A 226 -18.60 0.07 -1.91
N SER A 227 -18.18 -0.23 -3.13
CA SER A 227 -18.19 -1.59 -3.67
C SER A 227 -16.82 -2.30 -3.66
N CYS A 228 -15.71 -1.59 -3.40
CA CYS A 228 -14.43 -2.22 -3.10
C CYS A 228 -14.33 -2.59 -1.62
N SER A 229 -13.46 -3.57 -1.32
CA SER A 229 -13.33 -4.08 0.06
C SER A 229 -12.77 -3.07 1.05
N ARG A 230 -12.04 -2.05 0.59
CA ARG A 230 -11.42 -1.02 1.45
C ARG A 230 -10.55 -1.60 2.60
N LEU A 231 -9.98 -2.80 2.41
CA LEU A 231 -9.17 -3.50 3.41
C LEU A 231 -7.69 -3.10 3.40
N SER A 232 -7.26 -2.35 2.40
CA SER A 232 -5.84 -2.05 2.21
C SER A 232 -5.16 -1.36 3.42
N PRO A 233 -5.77 -0.42 4.15
CA PRO A 233 -5.16 0.15 5.36
C PRO A 233 -4.98 -0.92 6.46
N TYR A 234 -5.97 -1.76 6.65
CA TYR A 234 -5.93 -2.81 7.69
C TYR A 234 -4.89 -3.88 7.39
N LEU A 235 -4.66 -4.20 6.11
CA LEU A 235 -3.58 -5.10 5.70
C LEU A 235 -2.21 -4.42 5.80
N ALA A 236 -2.12 -3.11 5.52
CA ALA A 236 -0.86 -2.36 5.59
C ALA A 236 -0.37 -2.16 7.03
N TRP A 237 -1.28 -2.00 7.98
CA TRP A 237 -0.97 -1.81 9.40
C TRP A 237 -1.17 -3.08 10.24
N GLY A 238 -1.58 -4.19 9.59
CA GLY A 238 -1.64 -5.50 10.19
C GLY A 238 -2.80 -5.74 11.15
N ASN A 239 -3.87 -4.94 11.11
CA ASN A 239 -5.11 -5.21 11.86
C ASN A 239 -5.81 -6.49 11.38
N LEU A 240 -5.54 -6.88 10.16
CA LEU A 240 -5.99 -8.12 9.52
C LEU A 240 -4.80 -8.77 8.84
N SER A 241 -4.54 -10.06 9.08
CA SER A 241 -3.51 -10.76 8.32
C SER A 241 -4.01 -11.08 6.90
N LEU A 242 -3.07 -11.17 5.97
CA LEU A 242 -3.39 -11.57 4.60
C LEU A 242 -4.03 -12.97 4.56
N ARG A 243 -3.59 -13.86 5.44
CA ARG A 243 -4.11 -15.23 5.58
C ARG A 243 -5.56 -15.24 6.07
N GLN A 244 -5.90 -14.41 7.07
CA GLN A 244 -7.29 -14.25 7.54
C GLN A 244 -8.20 -13.80 6.39
N ALA A 245 -7.80 -12.76 5.65
CA ALA A 245 -8.56 -12.26 4.52
C ALA A 245 -8.72 -13.34 3.43
N PHE A 246 -7.65 -14.04 3.09
CA PHE A 246 -7.67 -15.09 2.07
C PHE A 246 -8.55 -16.27 2.47
N GLN A 247 -8.45 -16.77 3.71
CA GLN A 247 -9.27 -17.88 4.20
C GLN A 247 -10.75 -17.51 4.29
N ARG A 248 -11.08 -16.27 4.68
CA ARG A 248 -12.45 -15.78 4.58
C ARG A 248 -12.94 -15.81 3.13
N GLY A 249 -12.14 -15.38 2.17
CA GLY A 249 -12.47 -15.49 0.74
C GLY A 249 -12.69 -16.93 0.26
N LEU A 250 -11.91 -17.89 0.75
CA LEU A 250 -12.11 -19.31 0.43
C LEU A 250 -13.45 -19.81 0.98
N SER A 251 -13.79 -19.51 2.23
CA SER A 251 -15.07 -19.86 2.84
C SER A 251 -16.25 -19.28 2.04
N GLU A 252 -16.14 -18.01 1.62
CA GLU A 252 -17.18 -17.37 0.80
C GLU A 252 -17.26 -17.96 -0.62
N LEU A 253 -16.16 -18.49 -1.17
CA LEU A 253 -16.20 -19.23 -2.45
C LEU A 253 -16.94 -20.56 -2.34
N GLU A 254 -16.91 -21.20 -1.19
CA GLU A 254 -17.62 -22.46 -0.96
C GLU A 254 -19.14 -22.21 -0.83
N TYR A 255 -19.54 -21.28 0.01
CA TYR A 255 -20.94 -21.04 0.41
C TYR A 255 -21.57 -19.79 -0.20
N GLY A 256 -20.77 -18.83 -0.68
CA GLY A 256 -21.23 -17.54 -1.18
C GLY A 256 -21.77 -17.55 -2.61
N ARG A 257 -22.53 -16.49 -2.97
CA ARG A 257 -23.23 -16.38 -4.26
C ARG A 257 -22.35 -15.76 -5.37
N ASN A 258 -21.55 -14.76 -5.08
CA ASN A 258 -20.84 -13.95 -6.10
C ASN A 258 -19.42 -14.47 -6.39
N LYS A 259 -19.29 -15.74 -6.76
CA LYS A 259 -17.98 -16.42 -6.92
C LYS A 259 -17.00 -15.70 -7.87
N ALA A 260 -17.51 -15.05 -8.92
CA ALA A 260 -16.65 -14.29 -9.84
C ALA A 260 -16.05 -13.03 -9.18
N GLY A 261 -16.83 -12.30 -8.41
CA GLY A 261 -16.36 -11.14 -7.62
C GLY A 261 -15.35 -11.55 -6.55
N ILE A 262 -15.63 -12.66 -5.85
CA ILE A 262 -14.73 -13.20 -4.82
C ILE A 262 -13.39 -13.62 -5.42
N ARG A 263 -13.37 -14.33 -6.56
CA ARG A 263 -12.12 -14.72 -7.24
C ARG A 263 -11.33 -13.51 -7.70
N ALA A 264 -11.99 -12.53 -8.30
CA ALA A 264 -11.35 -11.28 -8.71
C ALA A 264 -10.73 -10.54 -7.51
N TRP A 265 -11.42 -10.48 -6.38
CA TRP A 265 -10.89 -9.88 -5.15
C TRP A 265 -9.73 -10.71 -4.56
N ALA A 266 -9.87 -12.04 -4.45
CA ALA A 266 -8.81 -12.90 -3.91
C ALA A 266 -7.51 -12.83 -4.74
N SER A 267 -7.61 -12.65 -6.05
CA SER A 267 -6.43 -12.43 -6.89
C SER A 267 -5.66 -11.17 -6.50
N ARG A 268 -6.32 -10.13 -5.94
CA ARG A 268 -5.65 -8.90 -5.48
C ARG A 268 -4.79 -9.13 -4.23
N LEU A 269 -5.15 -10.08 -3.38
CA LEU A 269 -4.33 -10.49 -2.23
C LEU A 269 -3.02 -11.15 -2.69
N HIS A 270 -3.09 -11.99 -3.72
CA HIS A 270 -1.89 -12.58 -4.33
C HIS A 270 -1.00 -11.49 -4.97
N TRP A 271 -1.60 -10.51 -5.67
CA TRP A 271 -0.86 -9.38 -6.23
C TRP A 271 -0.19 -8.52 -5.17
N GLN A 272 -0.85 -8.28 -4.03
CA GLN A 272 -0.24 -7.60 -2.89
C GLN A 272 1.05 -8.30 -2.47
N SER A 273 0.99 -9.62 -2.25
CA SER A 273 2.17 -10.42 -1.92
C SER A 273 3.25 -10.37 -2.99
N HIS A 274 2.85 -10.42 -4.27
CA HIS A 274 3.80 -10.32 -5.38
C HIS A 274 4.61 -9.01 -5.36
N PHE A 275 3.96 -7.88 -5.09
CA PHE A 275 4.64 -6.58 -5.00
C PHE A 275 5.52 -6.48 -3.77
N VAL A 276 5.01 -6.89 -2.60
CA VAL A 276 5.79 -6.91 -1.36
C VAL A 276 7.04 -7.77 -1.51
N GLN A 277 6.92 -8.97 -2.10
CA GLN A 277 8.05 -9.83 -2.38
C GLN A 277 9.03 -9.23 -3.39
N LYS A 278 8.54 -8.48 -4.41
CA LYS A 278 9.41 -7.81 -5.36
C LYS A 278 10.28 -6.77 -4.66
N PHE A 279 9.69 -5.98 -3.80
CA PHE A 279 10.37 -4.96 -3.02
C PHE A 279 11.34 -5.58 -2.01
N GLU A 280 10.94 -6.62 -1.27
CA GLU A 280 11.82 -7.36 -0.36
C GLU A 280 13.07 -7.89 -1.08
N SER A 281 12.90 -8.44 -2.27
CA SER A 281 14.01 -8.96 -3.05
C SER A 281 14.91 -7.86 -3.63
N GLU A 282 14.43 -6.62 -3.79
CA GLU A 282 15.16 -5.52 -4.42
C GLU A 282 14.75 -4.15 -3.87
N SER A 283 14.99 -3.92 -2.58
CA SER A 283 14.57 -2.72 -1.84
C SER A 283 15.16 -1.39 -2.36
N ARG A 284 16.22 -1.43 -3.19
CA ARG A 284 16.75 -0.22 -3.88
C ARG A 284 15.68 0.48 -4.74
N MET A 285 14.58 -0.22 -5.09
CA MET A 285 13.42 0.35 -5.78
C MET A 285 12.82 1.58 -5.07
N GLU A 286 13.16 1.79 -3.81
CA GLU A 286 12.77 3.00 -3.08
C GLU A 286 13.42 4.28 -3.66
N PHE A 287 14.60 4.15 -4.29
CA PHE A 287 15.41 5.28 -4.71
C PHE A 287 15.75 5.26 -6.20
N GLU A 288 15.93 4.08 -6.77
CA GLU A 288 16.42 3.87 -8.13
C GLU A 288 15.41 3.16 -9.01
N ASP A 289 15.47 3.41 -10.30
CA ASP A 289 14.69 2.64 -11.26
C ASP A 289 15.02 1.16 -11.18
N LEU A 290 13.99 0.31 -11.19
CA LEU A 290 14.17 -1.13 -11.20
C LEU A 290 15.00 -1.55 -12.41
N ASN A 291 14.66 -1.01 -13.58
CA ASN A 291 15.47 -1.12 -14.78
C ASN A 291 16.30 0.15 -14.96
N ARG A 292 17.58 0.07 -14.64
CA ARG A 292 18.51 1.20 -14.69
C ARG A 292 18.75 1.73 -16.10
N GLY A 293 18.38 0.98 -17.12
CA GLY A 293 18.49 1.42 -18.51
C GLY A 293 17.55 2.57 -18.87
N PHE A 294 16.50 2.83 -18.07
CA PHE A 294 15.57 3.93 -18.29
C PHE A 294 15.99 5.28 -17.70
N SER A 295 17.19 5.40 -17.17
CA SER A 295 17.68 6.67 -16.59
C SER A 295 17.65 7.89 -17.54
N SER A 296 17.50 7.66 -18.84
CA SER A 296 17.48 8.69 -19.89
C SER A 296 16.09 9.09 -20.40
N LEU A 297 14.99 8.68 -19.71
CA LEU A 297 13.61 8.98 -20.17
C LEU A 297 13.22 10.47 -20.14
N GLY A 298 14.16 11.39 -19.86
CA GLY A 298 13.93 12.82 -19.92
C GLY A 298 12.94 13.35 -18.88
N HIS A 299 12.82 12.67 -17.76
CA HIS A 299 12.08 13.21 -16.62
C HIS A 299 12.87 14.37 -16.01
N VAL A 300 12.21 15.49 -15.80
CA VAL A 300 12.79 16.69 -15.20
C VAL A 300 11.86 17.21 -14.12
N HIS A 301 12.40 17.50 -12.96
CA HIS A 301 11.63 18.13 -11.91
C HIS A 301 11.32 19.58 -12.31
N ARG A 302 10.05 19.85 -12.54
CA ARG A 302 9.50 21.20 -12.80
C ARG A 302 8.62 21.57 -11.62
N SER A 303 9.01 22.61 -10.89
CA SER A 303 8.31 23.05 -9.68
C SER A 303 6.86 23.48 -9.97
N ASP A 304 6.61 24.16 -11.10
CA ASP A 304 5.28 24.56 -11.54
C ASP A 304 4.35 23.36 -11.78
N HIS A 305 4.81 22.34 -12.49
CA HIS A 305 4.08 21.09 -12.73
C HIS A 305 3.86 20.31 -11.43
N PHE A 306 4.89 20.23 -10.59
CA PHE A 306 4.82 19.53 -9.31
C PHE A 306 3.78 20.18 -8.38
N GLU A 307 3.84 21.51 -8.22
CA GLU A 307 2.88 22.23 -7.38
C GLU A 307 1.45 22.12 -7.90
N ALA A 308 1.23 22.27 -9.21
CA ALA A 308 -0.09 22.11 -9.81
C ALA A 308 -0.64 20.69 -9.56
N PHE A 309 0.20 19.65 -9.71
CA PHE A 309 -0.19 18.27 -9.41
C PHE A 309 -0.56 18.11 -7.93
N VAL A 310 0.30 18.57 -7.03
CA VAL A 310 0.09 18.40 -5.57
C VAL A 310 -1.15 19.14 -5.08
N ARG A 311 -1.48 20.28 -5.68
CA ARG A 311 -2.68 21.07 -5.34
C ARG A 311 -3.95 20.58 -6.03
N GLY A 312 -3.87 19.64 -6.99
CA GLY A 312 -5.01 19.25 -7.82
C GLY A 312 -5.54 20.42 -8.64
N GLN A 313 -4.62 21.12 -9.32
CA GLN A 313 -4.84 22.31 -10.15
C GLN A 313 -4.13 22.18 -11.51
N THR A 314 -4.19 20.99 -12.09
CA THR A 314 -3.52 20.68 -13.36
C THR A 314 -4.32 21.13 -14.59
N GLY A 315 -5.59 21.52 -14.40
CA GLY A 315 -6.51 21.78 -15.49
C GLY A 315 -7.11 20.53 -16.13
N PHE A 316 -6.83 19.33 -15.57
CA PHE A 316 -7.45 18.07 -15.99
C PHE A 316 -8.42 17.58 -14.89
N PRO A 317 -9.74 17.77 -15.07
CA PRO A 317 -10.73 17.61 -13.99
C PRO A 317 -10.67 16.27 -13.24
N LEU A 318 -10.54 15.14 -13.94
CA LEU A 318 -10.47 13.83 -13.29
C LEU A 318 -9.17 13.65 -12.49
N VAL A 319 -8.05 14.21 -12.95
CA VAL A 319 -6.76 14.19 -12.22
C VAL A 319 -6.89 14.99 -10.93
N ASP A 320 -7.40 16.23 -11.06
CA ASP A 320 -7.56 17.16 -9.95
C ASP A 320 -8.54 16.62 -8.90
N ALA A 321 -9.67 16.07 -9.35
CA ALA A 321 -10.63 15.36 -8.49
C ALA A 321 -9.97 14.19 -7.76
N GLY A 322 -9.14 13.41 -8.46
CA GLY A 322 -8.41 12.28 -7.89
C GLY A 322 -7.43 12.70 -6.80
N VAL A 323 -6.66 13.77 -7.03
CA VAL A 323 -5.71 14.31 -6.04
C VAL A 323 -6.47 14.85 -4.82
N ARG A 324 -7.51 15.67 -5.04
CA ARG A 324 -8.31 16.26 -3.95
C ARG A 324 -9.00 15.16 -3.12
N CYS A 325 -9.59 14.15 -3.77
CA CYS A 325 -10.18 12.98 -3.09
C CYS A 325 -9.15 12.24 -2.23
N LEU A 326 -7.98 11.94 -2.80
CA LEU A 326 -6.92 11.21 -2.11
C LEU A 326 -6.40 11.99 -0.91
N THR A 327 -6.17 13.28 -1.08
CA THR A 327 -5.68 14.16 -0.01
C THR A 327 -6.69 14.26 1.14
N ALA A 328 -7.97 14.37 0.81
CA ALA A 328 -9.04 14.52 1.81
C ALA A 328 -9.40 13.22 2.52
N THR A 329 -9.23 12.05 1.89
CA THR A 329 -9.78 10.79 2.43
C THR A 329 -8.78 9.65 2.59
N GLY A 330 -7.54 9.84 2.15
CA GLY A 330 -6.51 8.80 2.18
C GLY A 330 -6.71 7.65 1.20
N TYR A 331 -7.70 7.75 0.28
CA TYR A 331 -8.06 6.64 -0.60
C TYR A 331 -8.55 7.10 -1.97
N VAL A 332 -8.04 6.43 -2.98
CA VAL A 332 -8.64 6.30 -4.31
C VAL A 332 -8.50 4.85 -4.78
N ASN A 333 -9.35 4.40 -5.73
CA ASN A 333 -9.24 3.05 -6.27
C ASN A 333 -7.94 2.86 -7.07
N PHE A 334 -7.63 1.60 -7.41
CA PHE A 334 -6.40 1.25 -8.12
C PHE A 334 -6.27 1.96 -9.48
N ARG A 335 -7.36 2.09 -10.24
CA ARG A 335 -7.35 2.78 -11.54
C ARG A 335 -6.94 4.24 -11.40
N MET A 336 -7.53 4.95 -10.44
CA MET A 336 -7.17 6.34 -10.15
C MET A 336 -5.72 6.45 -9.66
N ARG A 337 -5.25 5.55 -8.77
CA ARG A 337 -3.85 5.51 -8.34
C ARG A 337 -2.90 5.38 -9.54
N ALA A 338 -3.19 4.44 -10.44
CA ALA A 338 -2.38 4.21 -11.64
C ALA A 338 -2.40 5.42 -12.58
N MET A 339 -3.58 6.03 -12.80
CA MET A 339 -3.73 7.22 -13.64
C MET A 339 -2.96 8.42 -13.07
N LEU A 340 -3.04 8.68 -11.77
CA LEU A 340 -2.32 9.79 -11.12
C LEU A 340 -0.81 9.66 -11.31
N VAL A 341 -0.25 8.45 -11.10
CA VAL A 341 1.18 8.22 -11.34
C VAL A 341 1.53 8.39 -12.81
N SER A 342 0.75 7.78 -13.71
CA SER A 342 0.97 7.91 -15.16
C SER A 342 0.87 9.37 -15.62
N PHE A 343 -0.08 10.13 -15.10
CA PHE A 343 -0.20 11.55 -15.45
C PHE A 343 1.02 12.34 -14.98
N ALA A 344 1.40 12.21 -13.72
CA ALA A 344 2.54 12.93 -13.19
C ALA A 344 3.85 12.60 -13.93
N THR A 345 4.07 11.33 -14.30
CA THR A 345 5.33 10.90 -14.91
C THR A 345 5.33 10.97 -16.44
N HIS A 346 4.21 10.71 -17.11
CA HIS A 346 4.15 10.66 -18.57
C HIS A 346 3.68 11.98 -19.20
N TRP A 347 2.77 12.68 -18.54
CA TRP A 347 2.21 13.94 -19.05
C TRP A 347 3.01 15.14 -18.52
N LEU A 348 3.22 15.20 -17.20
CA LEU A 348 3.98 16.29 -16.57
C LEU A 348 5.49 16.07 -16.62
N ARG A 349 5.98 14.89 -17.02
CA ARG A 349 7.40 14.50 -17.07
C ARG A 349 8.12 14.57 -15.72
N LEU A 350 7.40 14.52 -14.60
CA LEU A 350 8.01 14.53 -13.29
C LEU A 350 8.72 13.20 -13.01
N PRO A 351 9.89 13.20 -12.38
CA PRO A 351 10.50 11.98 -11.86
C PRO A 351 9.57 11.34 -10.82
N TRP A 352 9.37 10.02 -10.90
CA TRP A 352 8.54 9.33 -9.91
C TRP A 352 9.08 9.50 -8.48
N GLN A 353 10.40 9.68 -8.32
CA GLN A 353 11.05 9.95 -7.04
C GLN A 353 10.55 11.25 -6.38
N SER A 354 10.13 12.23 -7.18
CA SER A 354 9.57 13.48 -6.65
C SER A 354 8.18 13.30 -6.07
N ILE A 355 7.35 12.47 -6.73
CA ILE A 355 5.95 12.28 -6.33
C ILE A 355 5.78 11.17 -5.28
N ALA A 356 6.72 10.23 -5.20
CA ALA A 356 6.63 9.08 -4.32
C ALA A 356 6.42 9.45 -2.84
N PRO A 357 7.21 10.36 -2.24
CA PRO A 357 7.01 10.74 -0.83
C PRO A 357 5.67 11.44 -0.60
N VAL A 358 5.23 12.27 -1.54
CA VAL A 358 3.97 13.01 -1.42
C VAL A 358 2.79 12.05 -1.45
N MET A 359 2.77 11.14 -2.43
CA MET A 359 1.71 10.14 -2.54
C MET A 359 1.73 9.15 -1.36
N ALA A 360 2.90 8.79 -0.84
CA ALA A 360 3.02 7.97 0.36
C ALA A 360 2.30 8.60 1.55
N ARG A 361 2.49 9.90 1.79
CA ARG A 361 1.81 10.66 2.84
C ARG A 361 0.29 10.71 2.65
N TRP A 362 -0.18 10.78 1.41
CA TRP A 362 -1.62 10.85 1.13
C TRP A 362 -2.35 9.53 1.33
N PHE A 363 -1.71 8.39 1.00
CA PHE A 363 -2.34 7.08 1.10
C PHE A 363 -2.35 6.56 2.53
N LEU A 364 -3.54 6.37 3.11
CA LEU A 364 -3.72 5.78 4.44
C LEU A 364 -3.18 4.33 4.48
N ASP A 365 -3.21 3.65 3.34
CA ASP A 365 -2.71 2.29 3.15
C ASP A 365 -1.24 2.23 2.70
N TYR A 366 -0.44 3.27 3.02
CA TYR A 366 0.97 3.27 2.65
C TYR A 366 1.71 2.05 3.19
N LEU A 367 2.21 1.24 2.26
CA LEU A 367 3.10 0.11 2.50
C LEU A 367 4.23 0.17 1.46
N PRO A 368 5.50 0.35 1.85
CA PRO A 368 6.63 0.49 0.91
C PRO A 368 6.69 -0.60 -0.14
N GLY A 369 6.48 -1.87 0.29
CA GLY A 369 6.47 -3.04 -0.58
C GLY A 369 5.41 -3.05 -1.67
N ILE A 370 4.38 -2.20 -1.58
CA ILE A 370 3.38 -2.00 -2.63
C ILE A 370 3.62 -0.67 -3.35
N HIS A 371 3.88 0.37 -2.59
CA HIS A 371 3.96 1.74 -3.09
C HIS A 371 5.03 1.90 -4.18
N TYR A 372 6.28 1.56 -3.88
CA TYR A 372 7.39 1.74 -4.83
C TYR A 372 7.30 0.84 -6.07
N PRO A 373 7.01 -0.47 -5.96
CA PRO A 373 6.81 -1.30 -7.14
C PRO A 373 5.67 -0.83 -8.05
N GLN A 374 4.58 -0.34 -7.46
CA GLN A 374 3.44 0.19 -8.22
C GLN A 374 3.79 1.51 -8.91
N LEU A 375 4.45 2.44 -8.22
CA LEU A 375 4.93 3.69 -8.80
C LEU A 375 5.81 3.41 -10.02
N GLN A 376 6.81 2.55 -9.89
CA GLN A 376 7.72 2.21 -10.97
C GLN A 376 7.03 1.48 -12.12
N MET A 377 6.07 0.60 -11.83
CA MET A 377 5.29 -0.05 -12.87
C MET A 377 4.47 0.95 -13.67
N GLN A 378 3.84 1.91 -13.00
CA GLN A 378 3.00 2.92 -13.67
C GLN A 378 3.81 4.04 -14.34
N SER A 379 5.01 4.33 -13.86
CA SER A 379 5.94 5.27 -14.52
C SER A 379 6.71 4.65 -15.70
N GLY A 380 6.57 3.34 -15.92
CA GLY A 380 7.23 2.63 -17.02
C GLY A 380 8.70 2.28 -16.78
N THR A 381 9.24 2.42 -15.56
CA THR A 381 10.66 2.21 -15.25
C THR A 381 11.01 0.77 -14.88
N THR A 382 10.06 -0.17 -14.97
CA THR A 382 10.33 -1.59 -14.72
C THR A 382 10.88 -2.34 -15.93
N GLY A 383 10.64 -1.86 -17.15
CA GLY A 383 11.10 -2.45 -18.40
C GLY A 383 10.38 -3.74 -18.84
N ILE A 384 9.93 -4.56 -17.91
CA ILE A 384 9.30 -5.86 -18.17
C ILE A 384 7.78 -5.77 -18.37
N ASN A 385 7.15 -4.71 -17.90
CA ASN A 385 5.73 -4.46 -18.04
C ASN A 385 5.42 -3.67 -19.32
N ALA A 386 4.23 -3.86 -19.88
CA ALA A 386 3.74 -2.98 -20.94
C ALA A 386 3.54 -1.56 -20.40
N LEU A 387 3.98 -0.56 -21.16
CA LEU A 387 3.69 0.83 -20.83
C LEU A 387 2.20 1.11 -20.93
N ARG A 388 1.65 1.78 -19.94
CA ARG A 388 0.27 2.25 -19.91
C ARG A 388 0.25 3.75 -19.68
N VAL A 389 0.18 4.49 -20.77
CA VAL A 389 -0.07 5.92 -20.71
C VAL A 389 -1.57 6.14 -20.61
N TYR A 390 -2.05 6.47 -19.42
CA TYR A 390 -3.47 6.79 -19.22
C TYR A 390 -3.78 8.16 -19.83
N ASN A 391 -4.78 8.20 -20.71
CA ASN A 391 -5.32 9.46 -21.21
C ASN A 391 -6.38 9.95 -20.19
N PRO A 392 -6.15 11.05 -19.45
CA PRO A 392 -7.05 11.48 -18.38
C PRO A 392 -8.44 11.85 -18.87
N ILE A 393 -8.55 12.36 -20.11
CA ILE A 393 -9.82 12.72 -20.74
C ILE A 393 -10.62 11.44 -21.01
N LYS A 394 -9.98 10.46 -21.69
CA LYS A 394 -10.63 9.18 -21.97
C LYS A 394 -11.06 8.48 -20.68
N GLN A 395 -10.21 8.47 -19.65
CA GLN A 395 -10.55 7.88 -18.35
C GLN A 395 -11.75 8.58 -17.70
N ALA A 396 -11.90 9.89 -17.86
CA ALA A 396 -13.06 10.63 -17.35
C ALA A 396 -14.35 10.14 -18.02
N PHE A 397 -14.39 10.08 -19.34
CA PHE A 397 -15.57 9.59 -20.06
C PHE A 397 -15.87 8.11 -19.83
N ASP A 398 -14.85 7.26 -19.72
CA ASP A 398 -15.02 5.81 -19.51
C ASP A 398 -15.53 5.48 -18.09
N HIS A 399 -15.15 6.27 -17.07
CA HIS A 399 -15.33 5.89 -15.68
C HIS A 399 -16.15 6.87 -14.81
N ASP A 400 -16.36 8.11 -15.29
CA ASP A 400 -17.20 9.12 -14.64
C ASP A 400 -17.98 9.95 -15.70
N PRO A 401 -18.71 9.31 -16.64
CA PRO A 401 -19.34 9.99 -17.79
C PRO A 401 -20.32 11.09 -17.36
N GLU A 402 -20.97 10.95 -16.22
CA GLU A 402 -21.88 11.93 -15.63
C GLU A 402 -21.17 13.00 -14.78
N ALA A 403 -19.83 12.99 -14.76
CA ALA A 403 -19.00 13.90 -13.98
C ALA A 403 -19.36 13.97 -12.48
N ARG A 404 -19.93 12.89 -11.92
CA ARG A 404 -20.38 12.87 -10.51
C ARG A 404 -19.20 12.95 -9.54
N PHE A 405 -18.13 12.19 -9.82
CA PHE A 405 -16.91 12.23 -9.03
C PHE A 405 -16.18 13.57 -9.21
N VAL A 406 -16.03 14.02 -10.44
CA VAL A 406 -15.40 15.31 -10.76
C VAL A 406 -16.13 16.46 -10.06
N ARG A 407 -17.44 16.58 -10.21
CA ARG A 407 -18.22 17.66 -9.57
C ARG A 407 -18.17 17.66 -8.06
N HIS A 408 -18.06 16.49 -7.47
CA HIS A 408 -17.96 16.35 -6.00
C HIS A 408 -16.62 16.89 -5.48
N TRP A 409 -15.51 16.55 -6.17
CA TRP A 409 -14.16 16.89 -5.69
C TRP A 409 -13.60 18.19 -6.30
N VAL A 410 -14.24 18.70 -7.35
CA VAL A 410 -13.93 20.00 -7.97
C VAL A 410 -15.21 20.84 -8.00
N PRO A 411 -15.58 21.45 -6.87
CA PRO A 411 -16.83 22.21 -6.75
C PRO A 411 -16.98 23.33 -7.77
N ASP A 412 -15.85 23.88 -8.23
CA ASP A 412 -15.80 24.92 -9.26
C ASP A 412 -16.52 24.50 -10.57
N LEU A 413 -16.54 23.18 -10.86
CA LEU A 413 -17.16 22.57 -12.03
C LEU A 413 -18.57 22.02 -11.76
N ALA A 414 -19.10 22.13 -10.54
CA ALA A 414 -20.32 21.42 -10.10
C ALA A 414 -21.57 21.84 -10.86
N HIS A 415 -21.65 23.08 -11.29
CA HIS A 415 -22.81 23.64 -12.01
C HIS A 415 -22.77 23.43 -13.52
N LEU A 416 -21.64 22.99 -14.08
CA LEU A 416 -21.51 22.73 -15.51
C LEU A 416 -22.19 21.39 -15.90
N PRO A 417 -22.74 21.25 -17.12
CA PRO A 417 -23.20 19.95 -17.62
C PRO A 417 -22.04 18.96 -17.71
N PRO A 418 -22.31 17.62 -17.65
CA PRO A 418 -21.29 16.59 -17.54
C PRO A 418 -20.12 16.74 -18.54
N GLY A 419 -20.42 16.87 -19.82
CA GLY A 419 -19.38 17.00 -20.86
C GLY A 419 -18.48 18.21 -20.68
N LEU A 420 -19.03 19.35 -20.27
CA LEU A 420 -18.25 20.56 -19.98
C LEU A 420 -17.53 20.49 -18.64
N ALA A 421 -18.10 19.83 -17.62
CA ALA A 421 -17.40 19.59 -16.37
C ALA A 421 -16.18 18.68 -16.56
N LEU A 422 -16.21 17.74 -17.52
CA LEU A 422 -15.06 16.89 -17.86
C LEU A 422 -14.04 17.57 -18.78
N GLN A 423 -14.46 18.56 -19.57
CA GLN A 423 -13.63 19.30 -20.52
C GLN A 423 -13.96 20.80 -20.51
N PRO A 424 -13.71 21.53 -19.43
CA PRO A 424 -14.11 22.95 -19.29
C PRO A 424 -13.45 23.88 -20.32
N TRP A 425 -12.31 23.50 -20.88
CA TRP A 425 -11.66 24.26 -21.95
C TRP A 425 -12.44 24.29 -23.25
N ASN A 426 -13.46 23.45 -23.44
CA ASN A 426 -14.33 23.42 -24.61
C ASN A 426 -15.50 24.41 -24.50
N LEU A 427 -15.70 25.09 -23.36
CA LEU A 427 -16.76 26.11 -23.24
C LEU A 427 -16.64 27.19 -24.32
N LEU A 428 -17.75 27.49 -24.99
CA LEU A 428 -17.85 28.60 -25.91
C LEU A 428 -18.10 29.91 -25.14
N PRO A 429 -17.75 31.08 -25.69
CA PRO A 429 -18.00 32.38 -25.03
C PRO A 429 -19.45 32.61 -24.57
N MET A 430 -20.42 32.13 -25.34
CA MET A 430 -21.84 32.19 -24.96
C MET A 430 -22.16 31.26 -23.77
N GLU A 431 -21.52 30.11 -23.69
CA GLU A 431 -21.71 29.16 -22.58
C GLU A 431 -21.01 29.66 -21.30
N GLU A 432 -19.84 30.30 -21.43
CA GLU A 432 -19.20 30.97 -20.27
C GLU A 432 -20.16 32.01 -19.65
N LEU A 433 -20.79 32.82 -20.49
CA LEU A 433 -21.76 33.79 -20.02
C LEU A 433 -23.02 33.14 -19.43
N PHE A 434 -23.53 32.09 -20.07
CA PHE A 434 -24.72 31.38 -19.64
C PHE A 434 -24.55 30.66 -18.30
N TYR A 435 -23.41 30.00 -18.13
CA TYR A 435 -23.09 29.28 -16.87
C TYR A 435 -22.41 30.18 -15.83
N GLY A 436 -22.06 31.40 -16.14
CA GLY A 436 -21.31 32.29 -15.26
C GLY A 436 -19.92 31.74 -14.90
N PHE A 437 -19.28 31.09 -15.87
CA PHE A 437 -17.99 30.43 -15.68
C PHE A 437 -16.94 31.03 -16.60
N ARG A 438 -15.74 31.30 -16.10
CA ARG A 438 -14.63 31.90 -16.86
C ARG A 438 -13.49 30.92 -16.98
N LYS A 439 -13.22 30.45 -18.18
CA LYS A 439 -12.07 29.56 -18.46
C LYS A 439 -10.76 30.19 -18.03
N GLY A 440 -9.87 29.36 -17.45
CA GLY A 440 -8.55 29.81 -16.97
C GLY A 440 -8.60 30.68 -15.70
N VAL A 441 -9.79 31.10 -15.23
CA VAL A 441 -9.97 31.92 -14.03
C VAL A 441 -10.66 31.15 -12.91
N ASP A 442 -11.85 30.63 -13.15
CA ASP A 442 -12.64 29.90 -12.17
C ASP A 442 -12.13 28.44 -12.03
N TYR A 443 -11.52 27.90 -13.08
CA TYR A 443 -10.77 26.67 -13.08
C TYR A 443 -9.58 26.78 -14.05
N PRO A 444 -8.38 26.26 -13.71
CA PRO A 444 -7.19 26.44 -14.53
C PRO A 444 -7.29 25.76 -15.89
N ASP A 445 -6.64 26.34 -16.89
CA ASP A 445 -6.43 25.70 -18.18
C ASP A 445 -5.49 24.50 -18.04
N PRO A 446 -5.55 23.50 -18.96
CA PRO A 446 -4.64 22.38 -18.97
C PRO A 446 -3.16 22.81 -18.98
N ILE A 447 -2.40 22.38 -17.95
CA ILE A 447 -1.01 22.82 -17.76
C ILE A 447 -0.04 22.23 -18.81
N VAL A 448 -0.45 21.20 -19.53
CA VAL A 448 0.32 20.55 -20.60
C VAL A 448 -0.55 20.28 -21.82
N ASP A 449 0.10 20.18 -22.97
CA ASP A 449 -0.54 19.82 -24.23
C ASP A 449 -1.14 18.41 -24.20
N PHE A 450 -2.27 18.22 -24.88
CA PHE A 450 -2.98 16.93 -24.99
C PHE A 450 -2.16 15.84 -25.70
N ARG A 451 -1.08 16.17 -26.38
CA ARG A 451 -0.16 15.24 -27.03
C ARG A 451 0.97 14.76 -26.13
N SER A 452 1.18 15.36 -24.95
CA SER A 452 2.32 15.07 -24.06
C SER A 452 2.45 13.59 -23.72
N GLY A 453 1.34 12.89 -23.45
CA GLY A 453 1.35 11.47 -23.17
C GLY A 453 1.74 10.61 -24.39
N ILE A 454 1.34 11.03 -25.61
CA ILE A 454 1.69 10.34 -26.88
C ILE A 454 3.20 10.48 -27.13
N GLU A 455 3.75 11.67 -26.94
CA GLU A 455 5.18 11.95 -27.10
C GLU A 455 6.02 11.12 -26.11
N PHE A 456 5.60 11.02 -24.85
CA PHE A 456 6.24 10.16 -23.89
C PHE A 456 6.22 8.69 -24.33
N SER A 457 5.08 8.21 -24.79
CA SER A 457 4.95 6.83 -25.28
C SER A 457 5.95 6.53 -26.40
N ALA A 458 6.08 7.46 -27.35
CA ALA A 458 7.05 7.30 -28.46
C ALA A 458 8.50 7.22 -27.95
N MET A 459 8.89 8.12 -27.06
CA MET A 459 10.21 8.11 -26.43
C MET A 459 10.49 6.81 -25.67
N TRP A 460 9.53 6.38 -24.84
CA TRP A 460 9.64 5.14 -24.06
C TRP A 460 9.82 3.91 -24.96
N HIS A 461 9.03 3.82 -26.03
CA HIS A 461 9.13 2.70 -26.98
C HIS A 461 10.46 2.68 -27.74
N ALA A 462 11.08 3.84 -27.98
CA ALA A 462 12.42 3.94 -28.53
C ALA A 462 13.46 3.45 -27.52
N GLU A 463 13.43 3.96 -26.28
CA GLU A 463 14.38 3.63 -25.22
C GLU A 463 14.31 2.16 -24.80
N ARG A 464 13.10 1.56 -24.77
CA ARG A 464 12.90 0.15 -24.43
C ARG A 464 13.74 -0.81 -25.28
N LYS A 465 14.15 -0.39 -26.47
CA LYS A 465 14.96 -1.20 -27.39
C LYS A 465 16.46 -1.05 -27.17
N SER A 466 16.87 -0.14 -26.28
CA SER A 466 18.29 0.09 -26.00
C SER A 466 18.95 -1.15 -25.37
N PRO A 467 20.23 -1.43 -25.66
CA PRO A 467 20.94 -2.57 -25.09
C PRO A 467 20.91 -2.61 -23.55
N GLY A 468 21.04 -1.44 -22.91
CA GLY A 468 21.01 -1.33 -21.45
C GLY A 468 19.68 -1.76 -20.85
N VAL A 469 18.55 -1.32 -21.42
CA VAL A 469 17.19 -1.74 -20.99
C VAL A 469 17.00 -3.24 -21.20
N LEU A 470 17.43 -3.78 -22.34
CA LEU A 470 17.26 -5.21 -22.63
C LEU A 470 18.09 -6.11 -21.70
N GLU A 471 19.29 -5.70 -21.33
CA GLU A 471 20.12 -6.44 -20.39
C GLU A 471 19.51 -6.45 -18.98
N GLU A 472 19.10 -5.28 -18.48
CA GLU A 472 18.39 -5.18 -17.19
C GLU A 472 17.07 -5.97 -17.18
N ASN A 473 16.32 -6.01 -18.28
CA ASN A 473 15.11 -6.82 -18.41
C ASN A 473 15.39 -8.31 -18.17
N ARG A 474 16.49 -8.85 -18.73
CA ARG A 474 16.86 -10.27 -18.51
C ARG A 474 17.12 -10.54 -17.02
N ARG A 475 17.87 -9.65 -16.35
CA ARG A 475 18.14 -9.73 -14.90
C ARG A 475 16.83 -9.69 -14.08
N ILE A 476 15.95 -8.73 -14.38
CA ILE A 476 14.68 -8.54 -13.67
C ILE A 476 13.77 -9.75 -13.86
N LEU A 477 13.64 -10.26 -15.08
CA LEU A 477 12.84 -11.47 -15.36
C LEU A 477 13.37 -12.69 -14.60
N ALA A 478 14.69 -12.88 -14.59
CA ALA A 478 15.30 -14.01 -13.88
C ALA A 478 15.06 -13.97 -12.36
N ARG A 479 14.92 -12.77 -11.78
CA ARG A 479 14.78 -12.58 -10.33
C ARG A 479 13.33 -12.54 -9.86
N HIS A 480 12.44 -11.89 -10.64
CA HIS A 480 11.11 -11.50 -10.18
C HIS A 480 9.96 -12.24 -10.86
N THR A 481 10.23 -13.13 -11.79
CA THR A 481 9.20 -13.94 -12.43
C THR A 481 9.42 -15.42 -12.17
N THR A 482 8.32 -16.19 -12.16
CA THR A 482 8.41 -17.65 -12.12
C THR A 482 8.99 -18.16 -13.43
N ARG A 483 9.90 -19.15 -13.38
CA ARG A 483 10.52 -19.76 -14.55
C ARG A 483 9.65 -20.85 -15.18
N ASP A 484 8.35 -20.78 -15.05
CA ASP A 484 7.47 -21.72 -15.75
C ASP A 484 7.59 -21.51 -17.26
N ARG A 485 8.35 -22.41 -17.90
CA ARG A 485 8.66 -22.37 -19.34
C ARG A 485 7.40 -22.43 -20.20
N SER A 486 6.29 -22.94 -19.69
CA SER A 486 5.02 -23.01 -20.42
C SER A 486 4.43 -21.62 -20.67
N ILE A 487 4.62 -20.69 -19.74
CA ILE A 487 4.16 -19.30 -19.86
C ILE A 487 5.08 -18.51 -20.81
N VAL A 488 6.39 -18.72 -20.74
CA VAL A 488 7.35 -18.08 -21.64
C VAL A 488 7.16 -18.53 -23.09
N GLN A 489 6.86 -19.80 -23.31
CA GLN A 489 6.56 -20.33 -24.66
C GLN A 489 5.24 -19.78 -25.20
N ARG A 490 4.18 -19.63 -24.37
CA ARG A 490 2.93 -19.00 -24.78
C ARG A 490 3.12 -17.54 -25.18
N SER A 491 3.93 -16.77 -24.45
CA SER A 491 4.24 -15.39 -24.83
C SER A 491 5.06 -15.27 -26.13
N GLN A 492 5.93 -16.23 -26.42
CA GLN A 492 6.67 -16.28 -27.70
C GLN A 492 5.80 -16.71 -28.88
N THR A 493 4.78 -17.54 -28.63
CA THR A 493 3.82 -17.97 -29.66
C THR A 493 2.83 -16.83 -29.97
N VAL A 494 2.43 -16.04 -28.99
CA VAL A 494 1.59 -14.84 -29.18
C VAL A 494 2.32 -13.74 -29.96
N LEU A 495 3.66 -13.67 -29.88
CA LEU A 495 4.47 -12.74 -30.68
C LEU A 495 4.67 -13.22 -32.14
N LYS A 496 4.34 -14.46 -32.45
CA LYS A 496 4.48 -15.08 -33.82
C LYS A 496 3.17 -15.38 -34.51
N GLY A 497 2.04 -15.28 -33.86
CA GLY A 497 0.72 -15.61 -34.43
C GLY A 497 -0.28 -14.47 -34.25
N SER A 498 -0.99 -14.14 -35.32
CA SER A 498 -2.10 -13.20 -35.43
C SER A 498 -2.91 -13.01 -34.14
N ILE A 499 -3.13 -11.75 -33.76
CA ILE A 499 -3.97 -11.25 -32.68
C ILE A 499 -5.36 -11.92 -32.76
N PRO A 500 -5.82 -12.66 -31.74
CA PRO A 500 -7.22 -13.03 -31.63
C PRO A 500 -8.02 -11.77 -31.25
N THR A 501 -8.98 -11.42 -32.09
CA THR A 501 -9.82 -10.22 -31.97
C THR A 501 -10.92 -10.28 -30.91
N ASN A 502 -10.82 -11.16 -29.91
CA ASN A 502 -11.79 -11.28 -28.82
C ASN A 502 -11.09 -11.38 -27.45
N LEU A 503 -10.63 -10.25 -26.96
CA LEU A 503 -10.28 -10.06 -25.54
C LEU A 503 -11.06 -8.84 -25.03
N GLU A 504 -12.32 -9.10 -24.64
CA GLU A 504 -13.21 -8.11 -24.03
C GLU A 504 -12.92 -7.86 -22.53
N ASP A 505 -11.80 -8.33 -21.98
CA ASP A 505 -11.40 -8.04 -20.60
C ASP A 505 -9.99 -7.44 -20.57
N PRO A 506 -9.85 -6.10 -20.57
CA PRO A 506 -8.55 -5.41 -20.47
C PRO A 506 -7.83 -5.73 -19.15
N GLU A 507 -8.51 -6.26 -18.15
CA GLU A 507 -7.95 -6.60 -16.85
C GLU A 507 -7.36 -8.02 -16.78
N ALA A 508 -7.75 -8.91 -17.70
CA ALA A 508 -7.19 -10.27 -17.79
C ALA A 508 -5.74 -10.32 -18.33
N VAL A 509 -5.27 -9.25 -18.95
CA VAL A 509 -3.90 -9.12 -19.51
C VAL A 509 -2.88 -8.58 -18.48
N LEU A 510 -3.26 -8.47 -17.23
CA LEU A 510 -2.36 -8.06 -16.12
C LEU A 510 -1.59 -9.23 -15.52
N PHE A 511 -1.68 -10.42 -16.09
CA PHE A 511 -1.03 -11.65 -15.61
C PHE A 511 0.03 -12.14 -16.56
#